data_2ba6c40c5fc705252c10dae854258f51
#
_entry.id   2ba6c40c5fc705252c10dae854258f51
#
_cell.length_a   1.000
_cell.length_b   1.000
_cell.length_c   1.000
_cell.angle_alpha   90.00
_cell.angle_beta   90.00
_cell.angle_gamma   90.00
#
_symmetry.space_group_name_H-M   'P 1'
#
loop_
_entity.id
_entity.type
_entity.pdbx_description
1 polymer ?
#
loop_
_entity_poly.entity_id
_entity_poly.type
_entity_poly.pdbx_seq_one_letter_code
_entity_poly.pdbx_strand_id
1 'polypeptide(L)'
;MTALTFEQIKKIVRGAALVEEGDGKISFFRFTREQQELYKVTCKDFYMKSFATAGISLEFNTDSNSMRLAVSVRKGSSRTYFTHSVLIDGKPFDELSGDIGEGENVPFKKTFRLPEGVKRVRIQFPWSVASSLVSLELDNGAMAVPVLKKRKILMFGDSI
;
A
#
# COMPACT_ATOMS: atom_id res chain seq x y z
N MET A 1 -7.42 -18.44 6.60
CA MET A 1 -6.61 -17.51 5.78
C MET A 1 -5.23 -17.43 6.39
N THR A 2 -4.20 -17.26 5.54
CA THR A 2 -2.79 -17.16 5.94
C THR A 2 -2.26 -15.80 5.54
N ALA A 3 -1.60 -15.09 6.48
CA ALA A 3 -0.98 -13.80 6.22
C ALA A 3 0.32 -13.98 5.40
N LEU A 4 0.54 -13.09 4.44
CA LEU A 4 1.80 -13.00 3.73
C LEU A 4 2.89 -12.49 4.67
N THR A 5 4.07 -13.08 4.58
CA THR A 5 5.25 -12.69 5.36
C THR A 5 5.83 -11.36 4.85
N PHE A 6 6.64 -10.70 5.68
CA PHE A 6 7.37 -9.49 5.30
C PHE A 6 8.17 -9.68 4.00
N GLU A 7 8.87 -10.80 3.85
CA GLU A 7 9.66 -11.10 2.65
C GLU A 7 8.78 -11.31 1.41
N GLN A 8 7.57 -11.85 1.55
CA GLN A 8 6.62 -11.93 0.45
C GLN A 8 6.10 -10.55 0.06
N ILE A 9 5.77 -9.70 1.04
CA ILE A 9 5.33 -8.31 0.80
C ILE A 9 6.42 -7.51 0.08
N LYS A 10 7.69 -7.61 0.48
CA LYS A 10 8.82 -6.95 -0.19
C LYS A 10 8.95 -7.33 -1.68
N LYS A 11 8.61 -8.54 -2.06
CA LYS A 11 8.66 -9.00 -3.45
C LYS A 11 7.54 -8.43 -4.33
N ILE A 12 6.38 -8.14 -3.73
CA ILE A 12 5.18 -7.69 -4.45
C ILE A 12 4.95 -6.18 -4.40
N VAL A 13 5.65 -5.44 -3.52
CA VAL A 13 5.53 -3.98 -3.41
C VAL A 13 6.12 -3.27 -4.64
N ARG A 14 5.48 -2.17 -5.04
CA ARG A 14 5.90 -1.29 -6.12
C ARG A 14 5.83 0.17 -5.67
N GLY A 15 6.75 0.99 -6.15
CA GLY A 15 6.77 2.43 -5.90
C GLY A 15 7.33 2.84 -4.53
N ALA A 16 7.72 1.91 -3.68
CA ALA A 16 8.42 2.20 -2.42
C ALA A 16 9.94 2.23 -2.63
N ALA A 17 10.60 3.26 -2.12
CA ALA A 17 12.06 3.35 -2.02
C ALA A 17 12.57 2.63 -0.76
N LEU A 18 11.74 2.58 0.28
CA LEU A 18 12.06 1.94 1.55
C LEU A 18 10.84 1.18 2.08
N VAL A 19 11.07 -0.02 2.63
CA VAL A 19 10.04 -0.88 3.25
C VAL A 19 10.57 -1.33 4.59
N GLU A 20 9.83 -1.07 5.65
CA GLU A 20 10.22 -1.39 7.02
C GLU A 20 9.12 -2.11 7.76
N GLU A 21 9.52 -3.07 8.60
CA GLU A 21 8.64 -3.77 9.54
C GLU A 21 8.92 -3.27 10.95
N GLY A 22 7.87 -2.92 11.67
CA GLY A 22 7.95 -2.49 13.06
C GLY A 22 6.56 -2.29 13.66
N ASP A 23 6.43 -2.41 14.97
CA ASP A 23 5.18 -2.23 15.72
C ASP A 23 4.01 -3.04 15.14
N GLY A 24 4.26 -4.27 14.66
CA GLY A 24 3.25 -5.16 14.10
C GLY A 24 2.67 -4.71 12.75
N LYS A 25 3.35 -3.84 12.03
CA LYS A 25 2.94 -3.35 10.71
C LYS A 25 4.12 -3.15 9.77
N ILE A 26 3.84 -3.14 8.46
CA ILE A 26 4.80 -2.87 7.41
C ILE A 26 4.52 -1.47 6.86
N SER A 27 5.52 -0.60 6.92
CA SER A 27 5.47 0.77 6.44
C SER A 27 6.20 0.90 5.10
N PHE A 28 5.62 1.70 4.21
CA PHE A 28 6.13 1.92 2.87
C PHE A 28 6.44 3.40 2.68
N PHE A 29 7.63 3.72 2.18
CA PHE A 29 8.08 5.09 1.98
C PHE A 29 8.49 5.32 0.52
N ARG A 30 8.05 6.44 -0.04
CA ARG A 30 8.42 6.87 -1.41
C ARG A 30 9.85 7.41 -1.49
N PHE A 31 10.39 7.83 -0.37
CA PHE A 31 11.68 8.50 -0.24
C PHE A 31 12.63 7.66 0.62
N THR A 32 13.95 7.82 0.40
CA THR A 32 14.98 7.23 1.25
C THR A 32 15.03 7.91 2.61
N ARG A 33 15.76 7.34 3.57
CA ARG A 33 15.94 7.95 4.89
C ARG A 33 16.66 9.30 4.79
N GLU A 34 17.70 9.40 3.95
CA GLU A 34 18.44 10.61 3.74
C GLU A 34 17.56 11.74 3.20
N GLN A 35 16.67 11.42 2.25
CA GLN A 35 15.70 12.39 1.73
C GLN A 35 14.69 12.83 2.79
N GLN A 36 14.19 11.90 3.63
CA GLN A 36 13.29 12.25 4.72
C GLN A 36 13.96 13.14 5.76
N GLU A 37 15.21 12.85 6.15
CA GLU A 37 15.97 13.70 7.09
C GLU A 37 16.25 15.09 6.49
N LEU A 38 16.55 15.17 5.19
CA LEU A 38 16.68 16.46 4.51
C LEU A 38 15.37 17.27 4.60
N TYR A 39 14.22 16.67 4.30
CA TYR A 39 12.93 17.36 4.42
C TYR A 39 12.62 17.79 5.85
N LYS A 40 12.96 16.98 6.83
CA LYS A 40 12.74 17.28 8.25
C LYS A 40 13.41 18.58 8.70
N VAL A 41 14.62 18.85 8.19
CA VAL A 41 15.38 20.06 8.54
C VAL A 41 15.13 21.25 7.60
N THR A 42 14.65 21.01 6.38
CA THR A 42 14.46 22.07 5.37
C THR A 42 13.00 22.53 5.25
N CYS A 43 12.02 21.64 5.35
CA CYS A 43 10.61 21.98 5.16
C CYS A 43 9.69 20.98 5.86
N LYS A 44 9.10 21.41 6.98
CA LYS A 44 8.20 20.60 7.80
C LYS A 44 7.00 20.03 6.99
N ASP A 45 6.45 20.81 6.08
CA ASP A 45 5.33 20.38 5.22
C ASP A 45 5.74 19.26 4.28
N PHE A 46 6.91 19.34 3.66
CA PHE A 46 7.44 18.27 2.81
C PHE A 46 7.75 17.01 3.62
N TYR A 47 8.29 17.18 4.82
CA TYR A 47 8.51 16.06 5.73
C TYR A 47 7.21 15.33 6.04
N MET A 48 6.15 16.04 6.44
CA MET A 48 4.84 15.44 6.70
C MET A 48 4.27 14.74 5.46
N LYS A 49 4.32 15.38 4.30
CA LYS A 49 3.81 14.82 3.03
C LYS A 49 4.66 13.66 2.50
N SER A 50 5.92 13.53 2.93
CA SER A 50 6.79 12.42 2.52
C SER A 50 6.30 11.05 3.00
N PHE A 51 5.45 11.01 4.02
CA PHE A 51 4.86 9.79 4.55
C PHE A 51 3.62 9.32 3.77
N ALA A 52 2.99 10.18 2.97
CA ALA A 52 1.85 9.79 2.15
C ALA A 52 2.24 8.69 1.15
N THR A 53 1.38 7.68 0.98
CA THR A 53 1.69 6.46 0.22
C THR A 53 1.34 6.54 -1.27
N ALA A 54 1.26 7.77 -1.83
CA ALA A 54 0.99 8.00 -3.24
C ALA A 54 1.93 7.21 -4.17
N GLY A 55 1.37 6.53 -5.18
CA GLY A 55 2.15 5.76 -6.15
C GLY A 55 2.65 4.39 -5.64
N ILE A 56 2.43 4.07 -4.37
CA ILE A 56 2.75 2.75 -3.83
C ILE A 56 1.62 1.77 -4.14
N SER A 57 1.96 0.54 -4.46
CA SER A 57 1.00 -0.54 -4.66
C SER A 57 1.60 -1.90 -4.31
N LEU A 58 0.74 -2.87 -3.96
CA LEU A 58 1.08 -4.29 -3.92
C LEU A 58 0.54 -4.94 -5.19
N GLU A 59 1.34 -5.74 -5.89
CA GLU A 59 0.94 -6.35 -7.16
C GLU A 59 1.47 -7.79 -7.27
N PHE A 60 0.54 -8.75 -7.40
CA PHE A 60 0.84 -10.18 -7.41
C PHE A 60 -0.23 -10.98 -8.17
N ASN A 61 0.15 -12.18 -8.61
CA ASN A 61 -0.80 -13.17 -9.12
C ASN A 61 -1.19 -14.11 -7.98
N THR A 62 -2.46 -14.48 -7.93
CA THR A 62 -3.01 -15.41 -6.93
C THR A 62 -4.16 -16.24 -7.51
N ASP A 63 -4.34 -17.44 -6.97
CA ASP A 63 -5.50 -18.31 -7.17
C ASP A 63 -6.50 -18.25 -6.00
N SER A 64 -6.22 -17.44 -4.98
CA SER A 64 -7.11 -17.25 -3.82
C SER A 64 -8.49 -16.73 -4.22
N ASN A 65 -9.54 -17.28 -3.60
CA ASN A 65 -10.92 -16.81 -3.76
C ASN A 65 -11.31 -15.76 -2.72
N SER A 66 -10.45 -15.53 -1.72
CA SER A 66 -10.65 -14.52 -0.68
C SER A 66 -9.34 -13.80 -0.38
N MET A 67 -9.45 -12.50 -0.11
CA MET A 67 -8.32 -11.66 0.33
C MET A 67 -8.78 -10.78 1.48
N ARG A 68 -8.05 -10.76 2.59
CA ARG A 68 -8.27 -9.81 3.69
C ARG A 68 -7.14 -8.80 3.72
N LEU A 69 -7.48 -7.54 3.64
CA LEU A 69 -6.57 -6.42 3.79
C LEU A 69 -6.84 -5.74 5.13
N ALA A 70 -5.83 -5.61 5.97
CA ALA A 70 -5.85 -4.83 7.19
C ALA A 70 -4.74 -3.78 7.16
N VAL A 71 -5.09 -2.53 7.43
CA VAL A 71 -4.20 -1.38 7.37
C VAL A 71 -4.34 -0.52 8.62
N SER A 72 -3.30 0.25 8.92
CA SER A 72 -3.28 1.33 9.90
C SER A 72 -3.00 2.63 9.17
N VAL A 73 -3.89 3.59 9.32
CA VAL A 73 -3.86 4.84 8.55
C VAL A 73 -3.70 6.03 9.48
N ARG A 74 -2.83 6.97 9.10
CA ARG A 74 -2.59 8.24 9.80
C ARG A 74 -2.50 9.40 8.81
N LYS A 75 -2.57 10.63 9.31
CA LYS A 75 -2.39 11.83 8.49
C LYS A 75 -1.06 11.80 7.72
N GLY A 76 -1.12 12.11 6.44
CA GLY A 76 0.01 12.31 5.53
C GLY A 76 -0.10 13.61 4.75
N SER A 77 -1.22 14.34 4.95
CA SER A 77 -1.51 15.65 4.38
C SER A 77 -2.63 16.30 5.18
N SER A 78 -3.26 17.36 4.64
CA SER A 78 -4.45 17.99 5.23
C SER A 78 -5.74 17.17 5.10
N ARG A 79 -5.73 16.08 4.31
CA ARG A 79 -6.91 15.23 4.10
C ARG A 79 -6.95 14.07 5.04
N THR A 80 -8.15 13.66 5.43
CA THR A 80 -8.41 12.58 6.38
C THR A 80 -9.05 11.35 5.71
N TYR A 81 -9.73 11.53 4.58
CA TYR A 81 -10.32 10.42 3.82
C TYR A 81 -9.30 9.74 2.90
N PHE A 82 -9.49 8.45 2.70
CA PHE A 82 -8.60 7.62 1.90
C PHE A 82 -9.34 6.49 1.18
N THR A 83 -8.70 5.97 0.15
CA THR A 83 -9.15 4.78 -0.57
C THR A 83 -7.95 3.93 -0.97
N HIS A 84 -8.00 2.63 -0.62
CA HIS A 84 -7.17 1.59 -1.23
C HIS A 84 -7.97 0.95 -2.35
N SER A 85 -7.62 1.22 -3.60
CA SER A 85 -8.32 0.63 -4.75
C SER A 85 -7.76 -0.75 -5.05
N VAL A 86 -8.64 -1.72 -5.23
CA VAL A 86 -8.30 -3.08 -5.65
C VAL A 86 -8.65 -3.26 -7.11
N LEU A 87 -7.65 -3.65 -7.91
CA LEU A 87 -7.83 -3.96 -9.33
C LEU A 87 -7.59 -5.46 -9.55
N ILE A 88 -8.42 -6.06 -10.40
CA ILE A 88 -8.24 -7.43 -10.88
C ILE A 88 -7.98 -7.37 -12.39
N ASP A 89 -6.87 -7.95 -12.84
CA ASP A 89 -6.43 -7.97 -14.23
C ASP A 89 -6.41 -6.58 -14.89
N GLY A 90 -6.08 -5.55 -14.08
CA GLY A 90 -5.98 -4.17 -14.49
C GLY A 90 -7.30 -3.39 -14.51
N LYS A 91 -8.43 -4.01 -14.17
CA LYS A 91 -9.74 -3.36 -14.09
C LYS A 91 -10.10 -3.05 -12.63
N PRO A 92 -10.73 -1.90 -12.34
CA PRO A 92 -11.29 -1.63 -11.01
C PRO A 92 -12.23 -2.75 -10.57
N PHE A 93 -12.09 -3.20 -9.33
CA PHE A 93 -12.86 -4.31 -8.78
C PHE A 93 -13.62 -3.91 -7.51
N ASP A 94 -12.89 -3.42 -6.50
CA ASP A 94 -13.47 -3.05 -5.20
C ASP A 94 -12.49 -2.12 -4.47
N GLU A 95 -12.84 -1.65 -3.27
CA GLU A 95 -12.01 -0.74 -2.49
C GLU A 95 -12.15 -0.92 -0.98
N LEU A 96 -11.14 -0.52 -0.24
CA LEU A 96 -11.18 -0.24 1.20
C LEU A 96 -11.03 1.26 1.39
N SER A 97 -12.10 1.94 1.75
CA SER A 97 -12.13 3.39 1.97
C SER A 97 -12.57 3.73 3.39
N GLY A 98 -12.26 4.95 3.83
CA GLY A 98 -12.65 5.46 5.13
C GLY A 98 -12.19 6.88 5.36
N ASP A 99 -12.51 7.37 6.55
CA ASP A 99 -12.07 8.67 7.06
C ASP A 99 -11.45 8.46 8.45
N ILE A 100 -10.24 8.98 8.65
CA ILE A 100 -9.53 8.88 9.93
C ILE A 100 -9.91 10.02 10.89
N GLY A 101 -10.59 11.07 10.42
CA GLY A 101 -10.90 12.25 11.23
C GLY A 101 -9.65 12.86 11.87
N GLU A 102 -9.70 13.04 13.20
CA GLU A 102 -8.55 13.49 14.00
C GLU A 102 -7.69 12.31 14.54
N GLY A 103 -8.01 11.07 14.14
CA GLY A 103 -7.33 9.88 14.66
C GLY A 103 -5.92 9.71 14.12
N GLU A 104 -5.06 9.08 14.93
CA GLU A 104 -3.73 8.65 14.52
C GLU A 104 -3.65 7.12 14.55
N ASN A 105 -3.07 6.52 13.50
CA ASN A 105 -2.94 5.08 13.36
C ASN A 105 -4.28 4.32 13.46
N VAL A 106 -5.33 4.85 12.81
CA VAL A 106 -6.68 4.26 12.84
C VAL A 106 -6.70 2.96 12.04
N PRO A 107 -7.16 1.85 12.64
CA PRO A 107 -7.21 0.55 11.97
C PRO A 107 -8.42 0.43 11.04
N PHE A 108 -8.20 -0.11 9.85
CA PHE A 108 -9.25 -0.49 8.90
C PHE A 108 -8.98 -1.88 8.35
N LYS A 109 -10.04 -2.63 8.10
CA LYS A 109 -9.94 -3.96 7.48
C LYS A 109 -11.14 -4.25 6.60
N LYS A 110 -10.89 -5.01 5.51
CA LYS A 110 -11.95 -5.53 4.63
C LYS A 110 -11.55 -6.89 4.08
N THR A 111 -12.54 -7.76 3.93
CA THR A 111 -12.39 -9.03 3.22
C THR A 111 -13.05 -8.90 1.85
N PHE A 112 -12.30 -9.20 0.82
CA PHE A 112 -12.74 -9.19 -0.58
C PHE A 112 -13.00 -10.63 -1.02
N ARG A 113 -14.13 -10.87 -1.69
CA ARG A 113 -14.39 -12.13 -2.39
C ARG A 113 -13.86 -11.96 -3.81
N LEU A 114 -12.79 -12.69 -4.12
CA LEU A 114 -12.13 -12.61 -5.42
C LEU A 114 -12.78 -13.56 -6.43
N PRO A 115 -12.68 -13.31 -7.75
CA PRO A 115 -13.09 -14.24 -8.78
C PRO A 115 -12.34 -15.57 -8.68
N GLU A 116 -12.91 -16.63 -9.24
CA GLU A 116 -12.24 -17.93 -9.35
C GLU A 116 -11.06 -17.91 -10.34
N GLY A 117 -10.15 -18.87 -10.20
CA GLY A 117 -8.99 -19.04 -11.05
C GLY A 117 -7.82 -18.12 -10.72
N VAL A 118 -6.77 -18.20 -11.51
CA VAL A 118 -5.57 -17.36 -11.33
C VAL A 118 -5.85 -15.96 -11.89
N LYS A 119 -5.56 -14.94 -11.10
CA LYS A 119 -5.76 -13.52 -11.44
C LYS A 119 -4.64 -12.65 -10.93
N ARG A 120 -4.43 -11.52 -11.59
CA ARG A 120 -3.51 -10.48 -11.12
C ARG A 120 -4.27 -9.49 -10.23
N VAL A 121 -3.88 -9.43 -8.97
CA VAL A 121 -4.37 -8.45 -7.99
C VAL A 121 -3.40 -7.29 -7.92
N ARG A 122 -3.94 -6.06 -7.93
CA ARG A 122 -3.19 -4.85 -7.60
C ARG A 122 -3.96 -4.05 -6.56
N ILE A 123 -3.33 -3.76 -5.44
CA ILE A 123 -3.85 -2.90 -4.38
C ILE A 123 -3.09 -1.58 -4.45
N GLN A 124 -3.77 -0.51 -4.84
CA GLN A 124 -3.20 0.84 -4.88
C GLN A 124 -3.38 1.50 -3.52
N PHE A 125 -2.29 2.03 -2.96
CA PHE A 125 -2.34 2.76 -1.71
C PHE A 125 -2.82 4.20 -1.91
N PRO A 126 -3.42 4.79 -0.87
CA PRO A 126 -3.95 6.15 -0.94
C PRO A 126 -2.84 7.19 -1.13
N TRP A 127 -3.17 8.27 -1.83
CA TRP A 127 -2.21 9.33 -2.15
C TRP A 127 -2.12 10.44 -1.09
N SER A 128 -3.12 10.57 -0.23
CA SER A 128 -3.27 11.72 0.69
C SER A 128 -2.92 11.41 2.14
N VAL A 129 -2.84 10.14 2.51
CA VAL A 129 -2.59 9.68 3.87
C VAL A 129 -1.37 8.75 3.91
N ALA A 130 -0.80 8.58 5.10
CA ALA A 130 0.20 7.56 5.35
C ALA A 130 -0.52 6.26 5.75
N SER A 131 -0.35 5.20 4.97
CA SER A 131 -0.96 3.89 5.23
C SER A 131 0.10 2.81 5.40
N SER A 132 0.04 2.10 6.52
CA SER A 132 0.88 0.94 6.81
C SER A 132 0.05 -0.34 6.71
N LEU A 133 0.62 -1.40 6.19
CA LEU A 133 -0.01 -2.72 6.11
C LEU A 133 0.11 -3.43 7.47
N VAL A 134 -1.02 -3.83 8.05
CA VAL A 134 -1.06 -4.68 9.25
C VAL A 134 -1.05 -6.15 8.83
N SER A 135 -1.90 -6.53 7.87
CA SER A 135 -1.83 -7.86 7.24
C SER A 135 -2.42 -7.84 5.84
N LEU A 136 -1.91 -8.74 5.00
CA LEU A 136 -2.53 -9.15 3.75
C LEU A 136 -2.65 -10.67 3.81
N GLU A 137 -3.88 -11.16 3.90
CA GLU A 137 -4.18 -12.57 4.06
C GLU A 137 -4.89 -13.12 2.83
N LEU A 138 -4.52 -14.33 2.45
CA LEU A 138 -5.13 -15.11 1.36
C LEU A 138 -5.68 -16.42 1.93
N ASP A 139 -6.44 -17.17 1.14
CA ASP A 139 -6.88 -18.51 1.51
C ASP A 139 -5.68 -19.40 1.81
N ASN A 140 -5.85 -20.36 2.72
CA ASN A 140 -4.78 -21.27 3.09
C ASN A 140 -4.24 -22.04 1.88
N GLY A 141 -2.93 -21.97 1.67
CA GLY A 141 -2.26 -22.63 0.55
C GLY A 141 -2.35 -21.89 -0.79
N ALA A 142 -3.05 -20.75 -0.85
CA ALA A 142 -3.08 -19.95 -2.07
C ALA A 142 -1.72 -19.33 -2.38
N MET A 143 -1.39 -19.23 -3.68
CA MET A 143 -0.16 -18.62 -4.11
C MET A 143 -0.21 -17.08 -4.04
N ALA A 144 0.96 -16.46 -3.84
CA ALA A 144 1.19 -15.02 -4.02
C ALA A 144 2.48 -14.83 -4.84
N VAL A 145 2.35 -14.81 -6.15
CA VAL A 145 3.50 -14.76 -7.07
C VAL A 145 3.72 -13.33 -7.55
N PRO A 146 4.93 -12.74 -7.35
CA PRO A 146 5.22 -11.39 -7.82
C PRO A 146 5.04 -11.25 -9.34
N VAL A 147 4.45 -10.13 -9.78
CA VAL A 147 4.35 -9.79 -11.20
C VAL A 147 5.70 -9.27 -11.69
N LEU A 148 6.34 -9.96 -12.63
CA LEU A 148 7.60 -9.52 -13.21
C LEU A 148 7.33 -8.42 -14.27
N LYS A 149 7.97 -7.26 -14.11
CA LYS A 149 7.91 -6.16 -15.07
C LYS A 149 9.24 -6.02 -15.81
N LYS A 150 9.19 -6.09 -17.14
CA LYS A 150 10.38 -5.98 -18.00
C LYS A 150 10.94 -4.56 -18.08
N ARG A 151 10.12 -3.53 -17.80
CA ARG A 151 10.49 -2.11 -17.90
C ARG A 151 9.99 -1.35 -16.69
N LYS A 152 10.77 -0.36 -16.25
CA LYS A 152 10.37 0.67 -15.29
C LYS A 152 10.41 2.02 -16.01
N ILE A 153 9.34 2.82 -15.84
CA ILE A 153 9.27 4.19 -16.33
C ILE A 153 9.18 5.08 -15.11
N LEU A 154 10.10 6.03 -15.00
CA LEU A 154 10.07 7.07 -13.99
C LEU A 154 9.58 8.35 -14.67
N MET A 155 8.50 8.92 -14.14
CA MET A 155 7.96 10.18 -14.60
C MET A 155 8.12 11.23 -13.51
N PHE A 156 8.71 12.36 -13.87
CA PHE A 156 8.75 13.56 -13.04
C PHE A 156 7.64 14.49 -13.52
N GLY A 157 6.84 14.98 -12.57
CA GLY A 157 5.78 15.93 -12.85
C GLY A 157 5.82 17.06 -11.86
N ASP A 158 5.28 18.20 -12.25
CA ASP A 158 5.05 19.36 -11.40
C ASP A 158 3.54 19.59 -11.25
N SER A 159 3.14 20.27 -10.19
CA SER A 159 1.76 20.73 -10.03
C SER A 159 1.59 22.05 -10.80
N ILE A 160 0.62 22.08 -11.69
CA ILE A 160 0.18 23.30 -12.34
C ILE A 160 -0.77 24.06 -11.43
#